data_aa840c488c2b108ac4e4513f3ed7e16e
#
_entry.id   aa840c488c2b108ac4e4513f3ed7e16e
#
_cell.length_a   1.000
_cell.length_b   1.000
_cell.length_c   1.000
_cell.angle_alpha   90.00
_cell.angle_beta   90.00
_cell.angle_gamma   90.00
#
_symmetry.space_group_name_H-M   'P 1'
#
loop_
_entity.id
_entity.type
_entity.pdbx_description
1 polymer ?
#
loop_
_entity_poly.entity_id
_entity_poly.type
_entity_poly.pdbx_seq_one_letter_code
_entity_poly.pdbx_strand_id
1 'polypeptide(L)'
;INNLYELDTKLIENNIMMHEIIKNNNGDILTYVNLKPYILMEINVNKNAKIRLSEICFINNNSIDIKKNNALLRTNWTNLWESKIDYFESQINEIGKKYPNLCNYANYYIGLAENAIMYIKDVFSTDSYAFISVCHKRINSQKTYYELYNPLSLVLDFRVRDACEYIKSCFFNDSDAYNALKEYFKMNYVSYKEALLL
;
A
#
# COMPACT_ATOMS: atom_id res chain seq x y z
N ILE A 1 2.92 6.39 15.86
CA ILE A 1 4.22 5.71 15.73
C ILE A 1 4.23 4.41 16.54
N ASN A 2 3.67 4.37 17.75
CA ASN A 2 3.64 3.18 18.62
C ASN A 2 3.06 1.94 17.91
N ASN A 3 1.95 2.11 17.19
CA ASN A 3 1.33 1.02 16.42
C ASN A 3 2.25 0.45 15.32
N LEU A 4 3.09 1.30 14.71
CA LEU A 4 4.09 0.85 13.72
C LEU A 4 5.23 0.10 14.39
N TYR A 5 5.69 0.56 15.55
CA TYR A 5 6.69 -0.14 16.34
C TYR A 5 6.21 -1.54 16.76
N GLU A 6 4.97 -1.64 17.27
CA GLU A 6 4.38 -2.93 17.64
C GLU A 6 4.23 -3.88 16.44
N LEU A 7 3.88 -3.33 15.27
CA LEU A 7 3.78 -4.11 14.04
C LEU A 7 5.15 -4.59 13.58
N ASP A 8 6.15 -3.71 13.59
CA ASP A 8 7.53 -4.01 13.24
C ASP A 8 8.10 -5.12 14.12
N THR A 9 7.98 -5.00 15.44
CA THR A 9 8.40 -6.02 16.40
C THR A 9 7.76 -7.39 16.09
N LYS A 10 6.46 -7.43 15.79
CA LYS A 10 5.76 -8.68 15.45
C LYS A 10 6.23 -9.29 14.13
N LEU A 11 6.56 -8.45 13.13
CA LEU A 11 7.11 -8.95 11.87
C LEU A 11 8.47 -9.62 12.09
N ILE A 12 9.34 -8.99 12.88
CA ILE A 12 10.65 -9.54 13.23
C ILE A 12 10.51 -10.84 14.03
N GLU A 13 9.60 -10.90 15.01
CA GLU A 13 9.29 -12.12 15.77
C GLU A 13 8.78 -13.27 14.88
N ASN A 14 8.09 -12.95 13.78
CA ASN A 14 7.66 -13.92 12.76
C ASN A 14 8.72 -14.20 11.68
N ASN A 15 9.99 -13.84 11.93
CA ASN A 15 11.11 -14.03 11.01
C ASN A 15 10.94 -13.29 9.66
N ILE A 16 10.16 -12.22 9.62
CA ILE A 16 10.08 -11.32 8.47
C ILE A 16 11.15 -10.25 8.68
N MET A 17 12.14 -10.22 7.81
CA MET A 17 13.23 -9.23 7.90
C MET A 17 12.67 -7.83 7.70
N MET A 18 12.92 -6.93 8.66
CA MET A 18 12.56 -5.51 8.60
C MET A 18 13.74 -4.66 9.07
N HIS A 19 13.72 -3.36 8.77
CA HIS A 19 14.56 -2.39 9.47
C HIS A 19 13.96 -2.18 10.85
N GLU A 20 14.78 -2.32 11.89
CA GLU A 20 14.30 -2.29 13.26
C GLU A 20 14.21 -0.85 13.81
N ILE A 21 13.07 -0.49 14.35
CA ILE A 21 12.88 0.78 15.06
C ILE A 21 13.51 0.67 16.45
N ILE A 22 14.55 1.48 16.71
CA ILE A 22 15.30 1.46 17.98
C ILE A 22 14.80 2.53 18.93
N LYS A 23 14.54 2.14 20.17
CA LYS A 23 14.23 3.08 21.26
C LYS A 23 15.47 3.84 21.71
N ASN A 24 15.30 5.10 22.07
CA ASN A 24 16.33 5.90 22.67
C ASN A 24 16.67 5.44 24.12
N ASN A 25 17.65 6.06 24.76
CA ASN A 25 18.08 5.72 26.11
C ASN A 25 16.99 5.91 27.18
N ASN A 26 15.94 6.68 26.89
CA ASN A 26 14.78 6.87 27.77
C ASN A 26 13.67 5.84 27.53
N GLY A 27 13.82 4.95 26.54
CA GLY A 27 12.81 3.98 26.15
C GLY A 27 11.77 4.54 25.17
N ASP A 28 11.95 5.75 24.64
CA ASP A 28 11.04 6.38 23.69
C ASP A 28 11.40 6.05 22.24
N ILE A 29 10.39 5.93 21.37
CA ILE A 29 10.56 5.73 19.93
C ILE A 29 10.98 7.03 19.22
N LEU A 30 10.54 8.18 19.77
CA LEU A 30 10.85 9.49 19.21
C LEU A 30 11.94 10.18 20.02
N THR A 31 12.92 10.72 19.30
CA THR A 31 13.93 11.62 19.86
C THR A 31 13.73 13.02 19.27
N TYR A 32 13.68 14.03 20.13
CA TYR A 32 13.48 15.42 19.69
C TYR A 32 14.82 16.15 19.66
N VAL A 33 15.18 16.71 18.49
CA VAL A 33 16.34 17.58 18.32
C VAL A 33 15.83 18.91 17.74
N ASN A 34 16.04 20.00 18.44
CA ASN A 34 15.52 21.33 18.05
C ASN A 34 14.00 21.32 17.74
N LEU A 35 13.22 20.70 18.61
CA LEU A 35 11.76 20.52 18.49
C LEU A 35 11.30 19.66 17.28
N LYS A 36 12.20 19.07 16.54
CA LYS A 36 11.87 18.16 15.44
C LYS A 36 11.95 16.71 15.90
N PRO A 37 10.95 15.89 15.61
CA PRO A 37 10.95 14.47 15.95
C PRO A 37 11.83 13.68 14.97
N TYR A 38 12.63 12.78 15.50
CA TYR A 38 13.45 11.83 14.76
C TYR A 38 13.18 10.41 15.26
N ILE A 39 13.33 9.44 14.37
CA ILE A 39 13.27 8.01 14.66
C ILE A 39 14.64 7.42 14.31
N LEU A 40 15.17 6.62 15.22
CA LEU A 40 16.36 5.82 14.97
C LEU A 40 15.93 4.46 14.42
N MET A 41 16.59 4.02 13.36
CA MET A 41 16.37 2.67 12.80
C MET A 41 17.70 1.98 12.55
N GLU A 42 17.78 0.70 12.86
CA GLU A 42 18.83 -0.18 12.40
C GLU A 42 18.48 -0.70 11.00
N ILE A 43 19.42 -0.54 10.07
CA ILE A 43 19.21 -0.92 8.67
C ILE A 43 19.71 -2.35 8.45
N ASN A 44 18.81 -3.31 8.49
CA ASN A 44 19.14 -4.72 8.30
C ASN A 44 19.33 -5.12 6.83
N VAL A 45 18.75 -4.34 5.90
CA VAL A 45 18.90 -4.58 4.46
C VAL A 45 19.27 -3.29 3.74
N ASN A 46 20.51 -3.23 3.27
CA ASN A 46 20.98 -2.11 2.45
C ASN A 46 21.29 -2.59 1.03
N LYS A 47 20.24 -2.99 0.29
CA LYS A 47 20.36 -3.38 -1.12
C LYS A 47 19.65 -2.35 -2.00
N ASN A 48 20.41 -1.72 -2.89
CA ASN A 48 19.90 -0.80 -3.90
C ASN A 48 19.26 -1.54 -5.10
N ALA A 49 19.18 -2.87 -5.06
CA ALA A 49 18.49 -3.64 -6.08
C ALA A 49 16.98 -3.38 -6.02
N LYS A 50 16.34 -3.39 -7.19
CA LYS A 50 14.88 -3.29 -7.29
C LYS A 50 14.21 -4.52 -6.68
N ILE A 51 13.10 -4.30 -6.02
CA ILE A 51 12.29 -5.35 -5.42
C ILE A 51 11.67 -6.24 -6.49
N ARG A 52 11.36 -7.48 -6.12
CA ARG A 52 10.62 -8.43 -6.95
C ARG A 52 9.24 -8.66 -6.34
N LEU A 53 8.30 -9.07 -7.18
CA LEU A 53 6.96 -9.43 -6.73
C LEU A 53 6.97 -10.56 -5.68
N SER A 54 7.92 -11.49 -5.80
CA SER A 54 8.08 -12.61 -4.84
C SER A 54 8.35 -12.16 -3.41
N GLU A 55 9.14 -11.10 -3.20
CA GLU A 55 9.41 -10.57 -1.86
C GLU A 55 8.17 -9.88 -1.28
N ILE A 56 7.43 -9.15 -2.11
CA ILE A 56 6.14 -8.56 -1.71
C ILE A 56 5.17 -9.67 -1.27
N CYS A 57 5.01 -10.70 -2.10
CA CYS A 57 4.15 -11.85 -1.79
C CYS A 57 4.61 -12.57 -0.51
N PHE A 58 5.92 -12.68 -0.28
CA PHE A 58 6.45 -13.28 0.94
C PHE A 58 6.00 -12.52 2.19
N ILE A 59 6.17 -11.20 2.22
CA ILE A 59 5.73 -10.36 3.35
C ILE A 59 4.22 -10.47 3.52
N ASN A 60 3.44 -10.29 2.45
CA ASN A 60 1.99 -10.34 2.51
C ASN A 60 1.48 -11.68 3.05
N ASN A 61 1.99 -12.82 2.56
CA ASN A 61 1.52 -14.15 2.93
C ASN A 61 1.89 -14.53 4.36
N ASN A 62 3.08 -14.16 4.82
CA ASN A 62 3.56 -14.46 6.17
C ASN A 62 3.03 -13.48 7.24
N SER A 63 2.22 -12.50 6.86
CA SER A 63 1.64 -11.51 7.76
C SER A 63 0.12 -11.54 7.85
N ILE A 64 -0.55 -12.53 7.26
CA ILE A 64 -2.02 -12.69 7.30
C ILE A 64 -2.53 -12.87 8.73
N ASP A 65 -1.82 -13.63 9.55
CA ASP A 65 -2.23 -13.98 10.93
C ASP A 65 -1.80 -12.94 11.97
N ILE A 66 -1.13 -11.87 11.55
CA ILE A 66 -0.73 -10.79 12.47
C ILE A 66 -1.97 -10.08 13.01
N LYS A 67 -2.02 -9.90 14.34
CA LYS A 67 -3.12 -9.22 15.02
C LYS A 67 -3.38 -7.84 14.39
N LYS A 68 -4.59 -7.67 13.86
CA LYS A 68 -5.02 -6.43 13.20
C LYS A 68 -5.07 -5.28 14.19
N ASN A 69 -4.49 -4.14 13.78
CA ASN A 69 -4.58 -2.88 14.50
C ASN A 69 -5.41 -1.90 13.66
N ASN A 70 -6.56 -1.49 14.17
CA ASN A 70 -7.49 -0.63 13.44
C ASN A 70 -6.89 0.72 13.04
N ALA A 71 -5.90 1.23 13.79
CA ALA A 71 -5.24 2.49 13.45
C ALA A 71 -4.35 2.39 12.19
N LEU A 72 -3.95 1.18 11.80
CA LEU A 72 -3.16 0.91 10.59
C LEU A 72 -4.01 0.37 9.43
N LEU A 73 -5.30 0.07 9.69
CA LEU A 73 -6.19 -0.56 8.72
C LEU A 73 -6.63 0.43 7.64
N ARG A 74 -6.54 0.01 6.37
CA ARG A 74 -6.88 0.82 5.19
C ARG A 74 -7.82 0.11 4.21
N THR A 75 -8.59 -0.85 4.66
CA THR A 75 -9.49 -1.65 3.82
C THR A 75 -10.74 -0.91 3.33
N ASN A 76 -11.00 0.30 3.80
CA ASN A 76 -12.13 1.11 3.36
C ASN A 76 -11.80 1.89 2.08
N TRP A 77 -11.59 1.18 0.98
CA TRP A 77 -11.22 1.78 -0.31
C TRP A 77 -12.32 2.68 -0.87
N THR A 78 -13.57 2.30 -0.68
CA THR A 78 -14.71 3.08 -1.18
C THR A 78 -14.68 4.50 -0.66
N ASN A 79 -14.72 4.68 0.66
CA ASN A 79 -14.72 6.02 1.26
C ASN A 79 -13.43 6.80 0.95
N LEU A 80 -12.30 6.09 0.86
CA LEU A 80 -11.01 6.71 0.52
C LEU A 80 -11.01 7.25 -0.91
N TRP A 81 -11.59 6.51 -1.86
CA TRP A 81 -11.66 6.92 -3.25
C TRP A 81 -12.69 8.02 -3.46
N GLU A 82 -13.88 7.91 -2.85
CA GLU A 82 -14.89 8.96 -2.86
C GLU A 82 -14.29 10.30 -2.38
N SER A 83 -13.69 10.32 -1.20
CA SER A 83 -13.07 11.54 -0.65
C SER A 83 -11.98 12.13 -1.57
N LYS A 84 -11.24 11.29 -2.30
CA LYS A 84 -10.23 11.77 -3.25
C LYS A 84 -10.85 12.36 -4.50
N ILE A 85 -11.94 11.79 -4.99
CA ILE A 85 -12.64 12.32 -6.17
C ILE A 85 -13.35 13.62 -5.83
N ASP A 86 -14.04 13.70 -4.69
CA ASP A 86 -14.65 14.94 -4.20
C ASP A 86 -13.62 16.07 -4.09
N TYR A 87 -12.44 15.75 -3.52
CA TYR A 87 -11.34 16.70 -3.44
C TYR A 87 -10.83 17.13 -4.84
N PHE A 88 -10.67 16.17 -5.76
CA PHE A 88 -10.24 16.46 -7.13
C PHE A 88 -11.25 17.36 -7.86
N GLU A 89 -12.55 17.07 -7.74
CA GLU A 89 -13.63 17.93 -8.30
C GLU A 89 -13.57 19.35 -7.75
N SER A 90 -13.40 19.47 -6.42
CA SER A 90 -13.24 20.79 -5.80
C SER A 90 -12.05 21.56 -6.39
N GLN A 91 -10.91 20.90 -6.55
CA GLN A 91 -9.72 21.52 -7.17
C GLN A 91 -9.96 21.92 -8.62
N ILE A 92 -10.62 21.07 -9.42
CA ILE A 92 -10.97 21.38 -10.81
C ILE A 92 -11.91 22.60 -10.89
N ASN A 93 -12.88 22.69 -10.00
CA ASN A 93 -13.80 23.82 -9.94
C ASN A 93 -13.09 25.15 -9.62
N GLU A 94 -12.06 25.12 -8.78
CA GLU A 94 -11.26 26.30 -8.43
C GLU A 94 -10.35 26.76 -9.59
N ILE A 95 -9.61 25.83 -10.20
CA ILE A 95 -8.58 26.14 -11.19
C ILE A 95 -9.09 26.11 -12.63
N GLY A 96 -10.22 25.48 -12.88
CA GLY A 96 -10.72 25.18 -14.21
C GLY A 96 -11.00 26.40 -15.05
N LYS A 97 -11.44 27.50 -14.45
CA LYS A 97 -11.64 28.79 -15.14
C LYS A 97 -10.35 29.27 -15.82
N LYS A 98 -9.19 28.97 -15.22
CA LYS A 98 -7.87 29.32 -15.75
C LYS A 98 -7.38 28.33 -16.82
N TYR A 99 -7.85 27.09 -16.76
CA TYR A 99 -7.38 25.99 -17.62
C TYR A 99 -8.58 25.22 -18.23
N PRO A 100 -9.30 25.79 -19.24
CA PRO A 100 -10.51 25.18 -19.80
C PRO A 100 -10.31 23.76 -20.34
N ASN A 101 -9.17 23.49 -20.97
CA ASN A 101 -8.85 22.16 -21.49
C ASN A 101 -8.75 21.11 -20.36
N LEU A 102 -8.25 21.50 -19.19
CA LEU A 102 -8.21 20.61 -18.03
C LEU A 102 -9.63 20.20 -17.59
N CYS A 103 -10.57 21.13 -17.55
CA CYS A 103 -11.97 20.86 -17.24
C CYS A 103 -12.61 19.88 -18.22
N ASN A 104 -12.36 20.05 -19.52
CA ASN A 104 -12.95 19.20 -20.55
C ASN A 104 -12.54 17.71 -20.36
N TYR A 105 -11.30 17.45 -19.94
CA TYR A 105 -10.81 16.10 -19.70
C TYR A 105 -11.12 15.61 -18.28
N ALA A 106 -11.18 16.47 -17.28
CA ALA A 106 -11.41 16.09 -15.89
C ALA A 106 -12.72 15.31 -15.71
N ASN A 107 -13.81 15.77 -16.33
CA ASN A 107 -15.11 15.10 -16.25
C ASN A 107 -15.07 13.65 -16.73
N TYR A 108 -14.29 13.34 -17.77
CA TYR A 108 -14.11 11.96 -18.24
C TYR A 108 -13.42 11.10 -17.18
N TYR A 109 -12.35 11.60 -16.56
CA TYR A 109 -11.62 10.85 -15.54
C TYR A 109 -12.40 10.74 -14.22
N ILE A 110 -13.20 11.74 -13.88
CA ILE A 110 -14.12 11.67 -12.73
C ILE A 110 -15.13 10.54 -12.96
N GLY A 111 -15.78 10.50 -14.13
CA GLY A 111 -16.71 9.42 -14.45
C GLY A 111 -16.08 8.02 -14.45
N LEU A 112 -14.82 7.87 -14.90
CA LEU A 112 -14.09 6.61 -14.78
C LEU A 112 -13.84 6.23 -13.31
N ALA A 113 -13.49 7.21 -12.47
CA ALA A 113 -13.27 6.97 -11.05
C ALA A 113 -14.56 6.60 -10.31
N GLU A 114 -15.68 7.24 -10.62
CA GLU A 114 -17.00 6.88 -10.10
C GLU A 114 -17.39 5.45 -10.48
N ASN A 115 -17.18 5.06 -11.75
CA ASN A 115 -17.39 3.68 -12.19
C ASN A 115 -16.52 2.68 -11.41
N ALA A 116 -15.26 3.02 -11.14
CA ALA A 116 -14.38 2.18 -10.32
C ALA A 116 -14.87 2.09 -8.86
N ILE A 117 -15.41 3.17 -8.30
CA ILE A 117 -16.02 3.18 -6.96
C ILE A 117 -17.27 2.29 -6.91
N MET A 118 -18.12 2.38 -7.92
CA MET A 118 -19.31 1.51 -8.03
C MET A 118 -18.89 0.04 -8.12
N TYR A 119 -17.93 -0.28 -8.98
CA TYR A 119 -17.39 -1.64 -9.10
C TYR A 119 -16.88 -2.18 -7.76
N ILE A 120 -16.11 -1.40 -7.02
CA ILE A 120 -15.59 -1.81 -5.70
C ILE A 120 -16.73 -2.04 -4.69
N LYS A 121 -17.78 -1.23 -4.71
CA LYS A 121 -18.98 -1.46 -3.87
C LYS A 121 -19.60 -2.82 -4.15
N ASP A 122 -19.74 -3.17 -5.43
CA ASP A 122 -20.27 -4.45 -5.85
C ASP A 122 -19.36 -5.61 -5.40
N VAL A 123 -18.05 -5.47 -5.57
CA VAL A 123 -17.08 -6.47 -5.10
C VAL A 123 -17.18 -6.66 -3.59
N PHE A 124 -17.31 -5.58 -2.80
CA PHE A 124 -17.43 -5.69 -1.35
C PHE A 124 -18.75 -6.31 -0.90
N SER A 125 -19.80 -6.24 -1.71
CA SER A 125 -21.09 -6.90 -1.44
C SER A 125 -21.08 -8.42 -1.68
N THR A 126 -20.03 -8.97 -2.32
CA THR A 126 -19.92 -10.42 -2.56
C THR A 126 -19.68 -11.18 -1.26
N ASP A 127 -20.23 -12.40 -1.14
CA ASP A 127 -20.04 -13.28 0.03
C ASP A 127 -18.65 -13.92 0.12
N SER A 128 -17.76 -13.65 -0.83
CA SER A 128 -16.39 -14.15 -0.81
C SER A 128 -15.53 -13.34 0.16
N TYR A 129 -14.40 -13.90 0.57
CA TYR A 129 -13.45 -13.23 1.47
C TYR A 129 -12.23 -12.68 0.73
N ALA A 130 -11.54 -11.73 1.35
CA ALA A 130 -10.21 -11.29 0.98
C ALA A 130 -9.33 -11.25 2.22
N PHE A 131 -8.10 -11.73 2.11
CA PHE A 131 -7.15 -11.70 3.20
C PHE A 131 -6.66 -10.27 3.46
N ILE A 132 -6.49 -9.96 4.75
CA ILE A 132 -5.83 -8.73 5.20
C ILE A 132 -4.43 -9.12 5.66
N SER A 133 -3.45 -8.37 5.19
CA SER A 133 -2.04 -8.57 5.53
C SER A 133 -1.32 -7.24 5.72
N VAL A 134 -0.05 -7.32 6.07
CA VAL A 134 0.83 -6.14 6.05
C VAL A 134 1.11 -5.77 4.60
N CYS A 135 0.83 -4.53 4.27
CA CYS A 135 1.04 -3.92 2.97
C CYS A 135 1.81 -2.60 3.13
N HIS A 136 2.13 -1.96 2.02
CA HIS A 136 2.88 -0.70 1.99
C HIS A 136 1.98 0.47 1.61
N LYS A 137 2.23 1.64 2.19
CA LYS A 137 1.55 2.89 1.80
C LYS A 137 1.73 3.21 0.32
N ARG A 138 2.94 2.97 -0.18
CA ARG A 138 3.32 3.17 -1.59
C ARG A 138 4.40 2.18 -1.96
N ILE A 139 4.09 1.31 -2.92
CA ILE A 139 5.04 0.36 -3.48
C ILE A 139 4.92 0.35 -5.00
N ASN A 140 6.00 0.07 -5.70
CA ASN A 140 6.02 -0.10 -7.15
C ASN A 140 7.29 -0.84 -7.57
N SER A 141 7.38 -1.26 -8.83
CA SER A 141 8.50 -2.05 -9.38
C SER A 141 9.85 -1.32 -9.40
N GLN A 142 9.88 -0.01 -9.15
CA GLN A 142 11.12 0.79 -9.13
C GLN A 142 11.69 0.94 -7.72
N LYS A 143 10.94 0.54 -6.68
CA LYS A 143 11.40 0.60 -5.29
C LYS A 143 12.53 -0.38 -5.03
N THR A 144 13.29 -0.11 -3.98
CA THR A 144 14.43 -0.91 -3.55
C THR A 144 14.09 -1.73 -2.31
N TYR A 145 14.93 -2.71 -1.98
CA TYR A 145 14.80 -3.48 -0.74
C TYR A 145 14.85 -2.60 0.51
N TYR A 146 15.61 -1.52 0.50
CA TYR A 146 15.60 -0.55 1.58
C TYR A 146 14.21 0.02 1.83
N GLU A 147 13.46 0.33 0.77
CA GLU A 147 12.11 0.87 0.90
C GLU A 147 11.08 -0.22 1.24
N LEU A 148 11.27 -1.44 0.75
CA LEU A 148 10.40 -2.58 1.04
C LEU A 148 10.39 -2.91 2.53
N TYR A 149 11.57 -2.93 3.16
CA TYR A 149 11.70 -3.31 4.57
C TYR A 149 11.60 -2.14 5.56
N ASN A 150 11.16 -0.95 5.09
CA ASN A 150 10.98 0.21 5.94
C ASN A 150 9.65 0.15 6.72
N PRO A 151 9.68 -0.05 8.06
CA PRO A 151 8.46 -0.18 8.86
C PRO A 151 7.58 1.06 8.86
N LEU A 152 8.13 2.25 8.58
CA LEU A 152 7.36 3.48 8.53
C LEU A 152 6.43 3.57 7.32
N SER A 153 6.62 2.72 6.32
CA SER A 153 5.78 2.63 5.13
C SER A 153 4.62 1.65 5.27
N LEU A 154 4.55 0.88 6.36
CA LEU A 154 3.60 -0.21 6.52
C LEU A 154 2.17 0.27 6.83
N VAL A 155 1.21 -0.52 6.40
CA VAL A 155 -0.23 -0.45 6.69
C VAL A 155 -0.81 -1.86 6.74
N LEU A 156 -2.03 -2.00 7.23
CA LEU A 156 -2.82 -3.22 7.09
C LEU A 156 -3.87 -2.99 6.01
N ASP A 157 -3.86 -3.83 4.97
CA ASP A 157 -4.79 -3.69 3.85
C ASP A 157 -5.09 -5.06 3.22
N PHE A 158 -5.94 -5.11 2.21
CA PHE A 158 -6.13 -6.32 1.43
C PHE A 158 -4.80 -6.78 0.83
N ARG A 159 -4.51 -8.07 0.99
CA ARG A 159 -3.26 -8.69 0.55
C ARG A 159 -2.88 -8.38 -0.91
N VAL A 160 -3.88 -8.31 -1.77
CA VAL A 160 -3.69 -8.03 -3.20
C VAL A 160 -3.22 -6.61 -3.51
N ARG A 161 -3.39 -5.66 -2.58
CA ARG A 161 -3.11 -4.25 -2.82
C ARG A 161 -1.70 -3.98 -3.34
N ASP A 162 -0.70 -4.53 -2.67
CA ASP A 162 0.70 -4.30 -3.06
C ASP A 162 1.01 -4.92 -4.43
N ALA A 163 0.42 -6.09 -4.74
CA ALA A 163 0.52 -6.70 -6.05
C ALA A 163 -0.12 -5.83 -7.14
N CYS A 164 -1.31 -5.27 -6.88
CA CYS A 164 -1.97 -4.33 -7.81
C CYS A 164 -1.07 -3.13 -8.12
N GLU A 165 -0.48 -2.50 -7.10
CA GLU A 165 0.40 -1.34 -7.28
C GLU A 165 1.70 -1.72 -8.02
N TYR A 166 2.27 -2.89 -7.73
CA TYR A 166 3.45 -3.40 -8.42
C TYR A 166 3.15 -3.67 -9.90
N ILE A 167 2.10 -4.44 -10.21
CA ILE A 167 1.71 -4.83 -11.58
C ILE A 167 1.35 -3.58 -12.40
N LYS A 168 0.56 -2.67 -11.81
CA LYS A 168 0.27 -1.36 -12.43
C LYS A 168 1.54 -0.59 -12.78
N SER A 169 2.52 -0.58 -11.88
CA SER A 169 3.78 0.12 -12.14
C SER A 169 4.62 -0.57 -13.22
N CYS A 170 4.54 -1.88 -13.36
CA CYS A 170 5.17 -2.59 -14.48
C CYS A 170 4.59 -2.13 -15.82
N PHE A 171 3.27 -2.00 -15.91
CA PHE A 171 2.59 -1.49 -17.11
C PHE A 171 3.09 -0.08 -17.50
N PHE A 172 3.20 0.83 -16.54
CA PHE A 172 3.64 2.20 -16.81
C PHE A 172 5.15 2.37 -17.04
N ASN A 173 5.95 1.36 -16.71
CA ASN A 173 7.41 1.40 -16.86
C ASN A 173 7.90 0.48 -18.00
N ASP A 174 7.06 0.15 -18.97
CA ASP A 174 7.36 -0.74 -20.10
C ASP A 174 7.93 -2.10 -19.67
N SER A 175 7.52 -2.55 -18.47
CA SER A 175 7.85 -3.88 -17.96
C SER A 175 6.70 -4.84 -18.24
N ASP A 176 6.97 -6.14 -18.19
CA ASP A 176 5.96 -7.16 -18.52
C ASP A 176 4.95 -7.34 -17.36
N ALA A 177 3.91 -6.49 -17.36
CA ALA A 177 2.82 -6.54 -16.38
C ALA A 177 2.04 -7.86 -16.45
N TYR A 178 1.89 -8.44 -17.64
CA TYR A 178 1.18 -9.70 -17.82
C TYR A 178 1.91 -10.89 -17.18
N ASN A 179 3.23 -10.95 -17.34
CA ASN A 179 4.01 -11.97 -16.65
C ASN A 179 4.01 -11.76 -15.13
N ALA A 180 4.07 -10.52 -14.64
CA ALA A 180 3.94 -10.23 -13.22
C ALA A 180 2.60 -10.71 -12.67
N LEU A 181 1.49 -10.51 -13.40
CA LEU A 181 0.17 -11.02 -13.01
C LEU A 181 0.15 -12.56 -12.98
N LYS A 182 0.70 -13.21 -13.99
CA LYS A 182 0.81 -14.69 -14.01
C LYS A 182 1.65 -15.22 -12.85
N GLU A 183 2.77 -14.58 -12.54
CA GLU A 183 3.60 -14.95 -11.40
C GLU A 183 2.85 -14.82 -10.09
N TYR A 184 2.07 -13.75 -9.91
CA TYR A 184 1.24 -13.57 -8.72
C TYR A 184 0.28 -14.75 -8.51
N PHE A 185 -0.45 -15.16 -9.54
CA PHE A 185 -1.37 -16.31 -9.48
C PHE A 185 -0.67 -17.65 -9.26
N LYS A 186 0.58 -17.81 -9.69
CA LYS A 186 1.36 -19.02 -9.42
C LYS A 186 1.84 -19.10 -7.95
N MET A 187 2.14 -17.95 -7.35
CA MET A 187 2.67 -17.88 -6.00
C MET A 187 1.58 -17.86 -4.91
N ASN A 188 0.34 -17.54 -5.28
CA ASN A 188 -0.72 -17.30 -4.30
C ASN A 188 -1.98 -18.09 -4.64
N TYR A 189 -2.61 -18.67 -3.62
CA TYR A 189 -4.03 -19.00 -3.70
C TYR A 189 -4.81 -17.68 -3.62
N VAL A 190 -5.61 -17.39 -4.64
CA VAL A 190 -6.37 -16.14 -4.76
C VAL A 190 -7.85 -16.46 -4.62
N SER A 191 -8.53 -15.88 -3.63
CA SER A 191 -9.97 -16.03 -3.48
C SER A 191 -10.72 -15.31 -4.61
N TYR A 192 -12.01 -15.61 -4.79
CA TYR A 192 -12.82 -14.93 -5.80
C TYR A 192 -12.84 -13.41 -5.60
N LYS A 193 -13.04 -12.95 -4.36
CA LYS A 193 -13.00 -11.51 -4.03
C LYS A 193 -11.63 -10.90 -4.32
N GLU A 194 -10.54 -11.56 -3.96
CA GLU A 194 -9.20 -11.08 -4.26
C GLU A 194 -8.93 -10.99 -5.77
N ALA A 195 -9.45 -11.92 -6.56
CA ALA A 195 -9.33 -11.88 -8.02
C ALA A 195 -10.08 -10.69 -8.64
N LEU A 196 -11.21 -10.28 -8.04
CA LEU A 196 -11.95 -9.09 -8.45
C LEU A 196 -11.29 -7.78 -8.02
N LEU A 197 -10.51 -7.80 -6.92
CA LEU A 197 -9.76 -6.64 -6.41
C LEU A 197 -8.43 -6.43 -7.15
N LEU A 198 -7.90 -7.47 -7.80
CA LEU A 198 -6.64 -7.46 -8.55
C LEU A 198 -6.83 -6.86 -9.95
#